data_ed06fa48697646ac4b331fe15c2c8d2d
#
_entry.id   ed06fa48697646ac4b331fe15c2c8d2d
#
_cell.length_a   1.000
_cell.length_b   1.000
_cell.length_c   1.000
_cell.angle_alpha   90.00
_cell.angle_beta   90.00
_cell.angle_gamma   90.00
#
_symmetry.space_group_name_H-M   'P 1'
#
loop_
_entity.id
_entity.type
_entity.pdbx_description
1 polymer ?
#
loop_
_entity_poly.entity_id
_entity_poly.type
_entity_poly.pdbx_seq_one_letter_code
_entity_poly.pdbx_strand_id
1 'polypeptide(L)'
;TIGSFGGMFDLKMCKYKDPILVTSSDGIGTKTLLGISENKLDGLGFDLVGMCLNDIICHGAEPLFFLDYFASSKIEKGPFIEIIKSITAACKENNCLLIGGETAEMPEVYKEKDFDLAGFCVGAVERKKMLPRIDQIKSGDIILGLPSSGFHSNGYSLIRKIIKEQNIS
;
A
#
# COMPACT_ATOMS: atom_id res chain seq x y z
N THR A 1 19.09 6.49 4.67
CA THR A 1 19.10 6.19 6.11
C THR A 1 17.90 6.83 6.78
N ILE A 2 17.05 6.03 7.41
CA ILE A 2 16.00 6.52 8.30
C ILE A 2 16.70 7.18 9.48
N GLY A 3 16.34 8.40 9.84
CA GLY A 3 16.94 9.08 11.00
C GLY A 3 17.09 10.59 10.86
N SER A 4 16.45 11.20 9.86
CA SER A 4 16.34 12.64 9.67
C SER A 4 14.87 13.07 9.73
N PHE A 5 14.59 14.37 9.77
CA PHE A 5 13.22 14.92 9.75
C PHE A 5 12.43 14.58 8.47
N GLY A 6 13.11 14.21 7.40
CA GLY A 6 12.47 13.79 6.14
C GLY A 6 13.26 12.69 5.46
N GLY A 7 12.55 11.80 4.75
CA GLY A 7 13.16 10.81 3.89
C GLY A 7 13.81 11.50 2.67
N MET A 8 15.06 11.14 2.36
CA MET A 8 15.76 11.66 1.19
C MET A 8 15.96 10.55 0.17
N PHE A 9 15.68 10.85 -1.09
CA PHE A 9 15.88 9.93 -2.20
C PHE A 9 16.64 10.63 -3.33
N ASP A 10 17.78 10.09 -3.71
CA ASP A 10 18.58 10.65 -4.82
C ASP A 10 18.14 10.02 -6.15
N LEU A 11 17.34 10.75 -6.90
CA LEU A 11 16.83 10.31 -8.20
C LEU A 11 17.94 10.09 -9.24
N LYS A 12 19.11 10.70 -9.09
CA LYS A 12 20.25 10.50 -10.00
C LYS A 12 20.75 9.06 -9.99
N MET A 13 20.56 8.34 -8.91
CA MET A 13 20.93 6.92 -8.78
C MET A 13 20.08 6.00 -9.67
N CYS A 14 18.91 6.45 -10.12
CA CYS A 14 17.95 5.66 -10.91
C CYS A 14 18.21 5.67 -12.42
N LYS A 15 19.18 6.45 -12.90
CA LYS A 15 19.59 6.53 -14.32
C LYS A 15 18.48 6.92 -15.31
N TYR A 16 17.43 7.61 -14.88
CA TYR A 16 16.43 8.20 -15.76
C TYR A 16 17.03 9.38 -16.55
N LYS A 17 16.50 9.60 -17.75
CA LYS A 17 16.88 10.74 -18.62
C LYS A 17 15.87 11.87 -18.52
N ASP A 18 14.59 11.54 -18.57
CA ASP A 18 13.48 12.52 -18.51
C ASP A 18 12.32 11.91 -17.67
N PRO A 19 12.54 11.76 -16.35
CA PRO A 19 11.57 11.09 -15.49
C PRO A 19 10.35 11.95 -15.20
N ILE A 20 9.18 11.28 -15.14
CA ILE A 20 7.97 11.78 -14.48
C ILE A 20 7.82 11.03 -13.19
N LEU A 21 7.61 11.75 -12.08
CA LEU A 21 7.24 11.15 -10.81
C LEU A 21 5.74 10.82 -10.82
N VAL A 22 5.42 9.63 -10.36
CA VAL A 22 4.04 9.14 -10.18
C VAL A 22 3.85 8.84 -8.71
N THR A 23 2.78 9.36 -8.12
CA THR A 23 2.49 9.18 -6.70
C THR A 23 1.15 8.52 -6.51
N SER A 24 1.03 7.69 -5.49
CA SER A 24 -0.23 7.12 -5.02
C SER A 24 -0.28 7.14 -3.51
N SER A 25 -1.48 7.25 -2.96
CA SER A 25 -1.75 7.07 -1.53
C SER A 25 -3.04 6.26 -1.37
N ASP A 26 -3.01 5.30 -0.46
CA ASP A 26 -4.17 4.47 -0.15
C ASP A 26 -4.15 4.05 1.33
N GLY A 27 -5.28 3.59 1.83
CA GLY A 27 -5.45 3.09 3.19
C GLY A 27 -6.07 1.70 3.20
N ILE A 28 -5.70 0.87 4.16
CA ILE A 28 -6.23 -0.50 4.30
C ILE A 28 -7.75 -0.52 4.49
N GLY A 29 -8.31 0.51 5.10
CA GLY A 29 -9.75 0.59 5.34
C GLY A 29 -10.26 -0.51 6.29
N THR A 30 -11.47 -0.99 6.03
CA THR A 30 -12.18 -1.88 6.97
C THR A 30 -11.64 -3.31 7.06
N LYS A 31 -10.67 -3.68 6.25
CA LYS A 31 -9.93 -4.95 6.39
C LYS A 31 -9.16 -5.02 7.71
N THR A 32 -8.72 -3.88 8.25
CA THR A 32 -8.07 -3.80 9.57
C THR A 32 -8.91 -4.46 10.66
N LEU A 33 -10.23 -4.23 10.64
CA LEU A 33 -11.14 -4.80 11.65
C LEU A 33 -11.19 -6.33 11.60
N LEU A 34 -11.06 -6.93 10.42
CA LEU A 34 -10.96 -8.38 10.28
C LEU A 34 -9.60 -8.87 10.80
N GLY A 35 -8.51 -8.20 10.41
CA GLY A 35 -7.17 -8.51 10.91
C GLY A 35 -7.09 -8.48 12.43
N ILE A 36 -7.71 -7.49 13.07
CA ILE A 36 -7.78 -7.36 14.53
C ILE A 36 -8.60 -8.50 15.15
N SER A 37 -9.81 -8.80 14.62
CA SER A 37 -10.68 -9.86 15.17
C SER A 37 -10.05 -11.25 15.09
N GLU A 38 -9.33 -11.53 14.01
CA GLU A 38 -8.68 -12.82 13.76
C GLU A 38 -7.24 -12.90 14.27
N ASN A 39 -6.72 -11.79 14.83
CA ASN A 39 -5.32 -11.67 15.24
C ASN A 39 -4.35 -12.04 14.10
N LYS A 40 -4.64 -11.53 12.89
CA LYS A 40 -3.92 -11.77 11.64
C LYS A 40 -3.50 -10.43 11.03
N LEU A 41 -2.32 -9.96 11.38
CA LEU A 41 -1.84 -8.62 10.99
C LEU A 41 -0.70 -8.68 9.96
N ASP A 42 -0.08 -9.82 9.82
CA ASP A 42 1.10 -10.07 8.97
C ASP A 42 0.86 -9.84 7.47
N GLY A 43 -0.40 -9.94 7.00
CA GLY A 43 -0.77 -9.63 5.62
C GLY A 43 -1.08 -8.16 5.34
N LEU A 44 -1.40 -7.35 6.36
CA LEU A 44 -1.88 -5.99 6.15
C LEU A 44 -0.84 -5.06 5.52
N GLY A 45 0.44 -5.27 5.81
CA GLY A 45 1.51 -4.49 5.17
C GLY A 45 1.65 -4.80 3.69
N PHE A 46 1.48 -6.05 3.27
CA PHE A 46 1.46 -6.43 1.87
C PHE A 46 0.27 -5.82 1.14
N ASP A 47 -0.92 -5.83 1.77
CA ASP A 47 -2.09 -5.18 1.21
C ASP A 47 -1.83 -3.68 1.00
N LEU A 48 -1.32 -2.99 2.01
CA LEU A 48 -1.06 -1.56 1.97
C LEU A 48 -0.08 -1.18 0.84
N VAL A 49 1.06 -1.85 0.81
CA VAL A 49 2.09 -1.60 -0.21
C VAL A 49 1.55 -1.96 -1.59
N GLY A 50 0.89 -3.12 -1.72
CA GLY A 50 0.33 -3.59 -2.99
C GLY A 50 -0.70 -2.62 -3.58
N MET A 51 -1.60 -2.05 -2.77
CA MET A 51 -2.57 -1.07 -3.25
C MET A 51 -1.89 0.16 -3.86
N CYS A 52 -0.95 0.76 -3.11
CA CYS A 52 -0.24 1.95 -3.59
C CYS A 52 0.63 1.66 -4.83
N LEU A 53 1.32 0.51 -4.85
CA LEU A 53 2.18 0.15 -5.99
C LEU A 53 1.37 -0.15 -7.25
N ASN A 54 0.24 -0.82 -7.13
CA ASN A 54 -0.62 -1.14 -8.26
C ASN A 54 -1.10 0.11 -8.99
N ASP A 55 -1.40 1.19 -8.28
CA ASP A 55 -1.79 2.46 -8.88
C ASP A 55 -0.67 3.06 -9.74
N ILE A 56 0.55 3.10 -9.23
CA ILE A 56 1.66 3.68 -9.99
C ILE A 56 2.09 2.81 -11.17
N ILE A 57 1.96 1.47 -11.07
CA ILE A 57 2.24 0.52 -12.16
C ILE A 57 1.29 0.75 -13.33
N CYS A 58 0.04 1.15 -13.11
CA CYS A 58 -0.90 1.50 -14.17
C CYS A 58 -0.38 2.64 -15.08
N HIS A 59 0.54 3.45 -14.59
CA HIS A 59 1.21 4.50 -15.36
C HIS A 59 2.56 4.06 -15.94
N GLY A 60 2.93 2.78 -15.77
CA GLY A 60 4.22 2.24 -16.21
C GLY A 60 5.40 2.71 -15.33
N ALA A 61 5.11 3.21 -14.14
CA ALA A 61 6.13 3.68 -13.21
C ALA A 61 6.73 2.52 -12.39
N GLU A 62 8.03 2.60 -12.17
CA GLU A 62 8.73 1.73 -11.23
C GLU A 62 8.66 2.35 -9.83
N PRO A 63 8.34 1.58 -8.77
CA PRO A 63 8.33 2.10 -7.41
C PRO A 63 9.75 2.48 -6.98
N LEU A 64 9.88 3.62 -6.30
CA LEU A 64 11.15 4.13 -5.78
C LEU A 64 11.19 4.07 -4.26
N PHE A 65 10.21 4.69 -3.62
CA PHE A 65 10.14 4.72 -2.17
C PHE A 65 8.71 4.78 -1.64
N PHE A 66 8.58 4.43 -0.40
CA PHE A 66 7.33 4.31 0.34
C PHE A 66 7.44 5.02 1.70
N LEU A 67 6.34 5.61 2.14
CA LEU A 67 6.14 6.09 3.50
C LEU A 67 4.83 5.51 4.03
N ASP A 68 4.83 5.12 5.30
CA ASP A 68 3.62 4.65 5.97
C ASP A 68 3.10 5.68 6.97
N TYR A 69 1.82 5.58 7.28
CA TYR A 69 1.17 6.27 8.38
C TYR A 69 0.43 5.23 9.22
N PHE A 70 0.80 5.12 10.46
CA PHE A 70 0.13 4.29 11.44
C PHE A 70 -0.51 5.17 12.52
N ALA A 71 -1.81 5.02 12.75
CA ALA A 71 -2.51 5.74 13.79
C ALA A 71 -3.37 4.79 14.63
N SER A 72 -3.33 4.94 15.94
CA SER A 72 -4.12 4.12 16.87
C SER A 72 -4.50 4.88 18.12
N SER A 73 -5.43 4.33 18.91
CA SER A 73 -5.72 4.87 20.25
C SER A 73 -4.50 4.78 21.17
N LYS A 74 -3.82 3.62 21.13
CA LYS A 74 -2.60 3.33 21.88
C LYS A 74 -1.72 2.38 21.07
N ILE A 75 -0.43 2.65 21.01
CA ILE A 75 0.51 1.80 20.29
C ILE A 75 0.81 0.54 21.10
N GLU A 76 0.34 -0.60 20.62
CA GLU A 76 0.71 -1.91 21.15
C GLU A 76 1.94 -2.43 20.40
N LYS A 77 3.05 -2.64 21.11
CA LYS A 77 4.35 -2.98 20.52
C LYS A 77 4.32 -4.23 19.63
N GLY A 78 3.59 -5.27 20.02
CA GLY A 78 3.50 -6.54 19.26
C GLY A 78 2.87 -6.33 17.88
N PRO A 79 1.59 -5.93 17.81
CA PRO A 79 0.88 -5.62 16.57
C PRO A 79 1.59 -4.61 15.68
N PHE A 80 2.11 -3.52 16.26
CA PHE A 80 2.85 -2.50 15.53
C PHE A 80 4.07 -3.08 14.80
N ILE A 81 4.92 -3.84 15.52
CA ILE A 81 6.13 -4.45 14.93
C ILE A 81 5.76 -5.44 13.83
N GLU A 82 4.70 -6.23 13.99
CA GLU A 82 4.24 -7.19 12.99
C GLU A 82 3.86 -6.48 11.69
N ILE A 83 3.09 -5.41 11.79
CA ILE A 83 2.65 -4.61 10.65
C ILE A 83 3.85 -3.96 9.94
N ILE A 84 4.76 -3.31 10.69
CA ILE A 84 5.94 -2.66 10.10
C ILE A 84 6.87 -3.69 9.42
N LYS A 85 7.02 -4.88 10.00
CA LYS A 85 7.75 -5.97 9.35
C LYS A 85 7.11 -6.39 8.02
N SER A 86 5.79 -6.50 8.00
CA SER A 86 5.02 -6.83 6.80
C SER A 86 5.18 -5.76 5.71
N ILE A 87 5.07 -4.47 6.05
CA ILE A 87 5.33 -3.35 5.13
C ILE A 87 6.76 -3.43 4.59
N THR A 88 7.74 -3.63 5.48
CA THR A 88 9.16 -3.72 5.10
C THR A 88 9.42 -4.87 4.14
N ALA A 89 8.82 -6.05 4.39
CA ALA A 89 8.94 -7.21 3.52
C ALA A 89 8.34 -6.92 2.14
N ALA A 90 7.11 -6.39 2.09
CA ALA A 90 6.45 -6.03 0.85
C ALA A 90 7.23 -4.99 0.04
N CYS A 91 7.75 -3.95 0.68
CA CYS A 91 8.61 -2.96 0.04
C CYS A 91 9.87 -3.62 -0.55
N LYS A 92 10.53 -4.49 0.22
CA LYS A 92 11.75 -5.19 -0.22
C LYS A 92 11.49 -6.08 -1.43
N GLU A 93 10.41 -6.84 -1.45
CA GLU A 93 10.03 -7.71 -2.58
C GLU A 93 9.80 -6.93 -3.87
N ASN A 94 9.35 -5.69 -3.75
CA ASN A 94 9.06 -4.82 -4.88
C ASN A 94 10.17 -3.80 -5.20
N ASN A 95 11.38 -3.96 -4.65
CA ASN A 95 12.49 -3.03 -4.81
C ASN A 95 12.14 -1.57 -4.48
N CYS A 96 11.20 -1.36 -3.57
CA CYS A 96 10.74 -0.09 -3.07
C CYS A 96 11.40 0.20 -1.72
N LEU A 97 11.93 1.41 -1.52
CA LEU A 97 12.60 1.74 -0.26
C LEU A 97 11.59 2.30 0.75
N LEU A 98 11.42 1.66 1.89
CA LEU A 98 10.72 2.28 3.02
C LEU A 98 11.68 3.32 3.63
N ILE A 99 11.43 4.61 3.38
CA ILE A 99 12.36 5.69 3.76
C ILE A 99 11.91 6.54 4.95
N GLY A 100 10.70 6.33 5.42
CA GLY A 100 10.12 7.04 6.55
C GLY A 100 8.66 6.71 6.72
N GLY A 101 8.01 7.45 7.57
CA GLY A 101 6.59 7.33 7.88
C GLY A 101 6.23 8.17 9.09
N GLU A 102 5.01 8.01 9.59
CA GLU A 102 4.51 8.68 10.78
C GLU A 102 3.76 7.69 11.66
N THR A 103 3.92 7.83 12.96
CA THR A 103 3.22 7.00 13.95
C THR A 103 2.54 7.89 14.97
N ALA A 104 1.22 7.79 15.09
CA ALA A 104 0.42 8.66 15.95
C ALA A 104 -0.38 7.86 16.99
N GLU A 105 -0.27 8.24 18.25
CA GLU A 105 -1.22 7.88 19.30
C GLU A 105 -2.31 8.96 19.39
N MET A 106 -3.56 8.55 19.14
CA MET A 106 -4.71 9.44 19.18
C MET A 106 -5.83 8.82 20.04
N PRO A 107 -5.69 8.87 21.38
CA PRO A 107 -6.74 8.40 22.28
C PRO A 107 -8.03 9.18 22.02
N GLU A 108 -9.17 8.49 22.20
CA GLU A 108 -10.52 9.00 21.93
C GLU A 108 -10.91 9.16 20.45
N VAL A 109 -9.94 9.28 19.52
CA VAL A 109 -10.19 9.26 18.07
C VAL A 109 -10.42 7.82 17.62
N TYR A 110 -9.59 6.88 18.08
CA TYR A 110 -9.72 5.45 17.83
C TYR A 110 -10.23 4.74 19.09
N LYS A 111 -11.00 3.65 18.90
CA LYS A 111 -11.33 2.74 20.00
C LYS A 111 -10.10 1.97 20.43
N GLU A 112 -10.13 1.44 21.64
CA GLU A 112 -9.08 0.54 22.12
C GLU A 112 -8.87 -0.61 21.12
N LYS A 113 -7.60 -0.84 20.72
CA LYS A 113 -7.14 -1.80 19.73
C LYS A 113 -7.41 -1.44 18.26
N ASP A 114 -8.28 -0.47 17.96
CA ASP A 114 -8.45 -0.02 16.60
C ASP A 114 -7.23 0.80 16.14
N PHE A 115 -6.86 0.61 14.89
CA PHE A 115 -5.82 1.39 14.23
C PHE A 115 -6.17 1.64 12.78
N ASP A 116 -5.52 2.62 12.20
CA ASP A 116 -5.56 2.91 10.76
C ASP A 116 -4.17 2.85 10.15
N LEU A 117 -4.13 2.46 8.90
CA LEU A 117 -2.92 2.36 8.11
C LEU A 117 -3.12 3.03 6.76
N ALA A 118 -2.26 3.98 6.45
CA ALA A 118 -2.18 4.56 5.12
C ALA A 118 -0.76 4.46 4.56
N GLY A 119 -0.66 4.36 3.25
CA GLY A 119 0.59 4.29 2.53
C GLY A 119 0.71 5.39 1.50
N PHE A 120 1.93 5.82 1.24
CA PHE A 120 2.27 6.82 0.24
C PHE A 120 3.44 6.30 -0.57
N CYS A 121 3.21 6.06 -1.84
CA CYS A 121 4.23 5.56 -2.76
C CYS A 121 4.62 6.63 -3.77
N VAL A 122 5.90 6.68 -4.08
CA VAL A 122 6.44 7.47 -5.19
C VAL A 122 7.20 6.54 -6.11
N GLY A 123 6.86 6.60 -7.38
CA GLY A 123 7.57 5.92 -8.45
C GLY A 123 7.99 6.89 -9.54
N ALA A 124 8.69 6.38 -10.54
CA ALA A 124 9.09 7.16 -11.70
C ALA A 124 8.94 6.38 -12.99
N VAL A 125 8.67 7.09 -14.06
CA VAL A 125 8.59 6.56 -15.43
C VAL A 125 9.23 7.53 -16.39
N GLU A 126 9.95 7.01 -17.40
CA GLU A 126 10.40 7.84 -18.51
C GLU A 126 9.18 8.43 -19.26
N ARG A 127 9.18 9.75 -19.52
CA ARG A 127 8.07 10.45 -20.19
C ARG A 127 7.54 9.72 -21.42
N LYS A 128 8.43 9.21 -22.25
CA LYS A 128 8.08 8.49 -23.48
C LYS A 128 7.53 7.08 -23.23
N LYS A 129 7.62 6.54 -22.00
CA LYS A 129 7.13 5.21 -21.63
C LYS A 129 5.86 5.25 -20.80
N MET A 130 5.37 6.44 -20.47
CA MET A 130 4.18 6.61 -19.63
C MET A 130 2.95 5.92 -20.22
N LEU A 131 2.18 5.27 -19.36
CA LEU A 131 0.90 4.63 -19.67
C LEU A 131 -0.27 5.43 -19.07
N PRO A 132 -1.50 5.24 -19.56
CA PRO A 132 -1.87 4.50 -20.76
C PRO A 132 -1.54 5.28 -22.04
N ARG A 133 -1.24 4.56 -23.11
CA ARG A 133 -1.09 5.13 -24.45
C ARG A 133 -2.41 5.04 -25.21
N ILE A 134 -3.38 5.83 -24.80
CA ILE A 134 -4.77 5.76 -25.30
C ILE A 134 -4.84 5.93 -26.82
N ASP A 135 -3.99 6.77 -27.37
CA ASP A 135 -3.85 7.01 -28.82
C ASP A 135 -3.39 5.77 -29.62
N GLN A 136 -2.81 4.79 -28.97
CA GLN A 136 -2.31 3.56 -29.58
C GLN A 136 -3.27 2.38 -29.44
N ILE A 137 -4.26 2.47 -28.57
CA ILE A 137 -5.25 1.41 -28.32
C ILE A 137 -6.26 1.39 -29.49
N LYS A 138 -6.47 0.22 -30.08
CA LYS A 138 -7.35 0.05 -31.23
C LYS A 138 -8.16 -1.25 -31.18
N SER A 139 -9.21 -1.29 -32.00
CA SER A 139 -9.98 -2.53 -32.20
C SER A 139 -9.08 -3.64 -32.74
N GLY A 140 -9.15 -4.82 -32.15
CA GLY A 140 -8.30 -5.97 -32.45
C GLY A 140 -7.13 -6.17 -31.51
N ASP A 141 -6.86 -5.24 -30.58
CA ASP A 141 -5.87 -5.45 -29.52
C ASP A 141 -6.31 -6.60 -28.60
N ILE A 142 -5.33 -7.37 -28.12
CA ILE A 142 -5.58 -8.51 -27.25
C ILE A 142 -5.65 -8.03 -25.81
N ILE A 143 -6.73 -8.43 -25.12
CA ILE A 143 -6.89 -8.18 -23.68
C ILE A 143 -6.31 -9.37 -22.92
N LEU A 144 -5.36 -9.09 -22.03
CA LEU A 144 -4.80 -10.09 -21.12
C LEU A 144 -5.42 -9.91 -19.73
N GLY A 145 -5.78 -11.02 -19.10
CA GLY A 145 -6.29 -11.04 -17.72
C GLY A 145 -5.41 -11.92 -16.84
N LEU A 146 -5.15 -11.45 -15.62
CA LEU A 146 -4.54 -12.25 -14.57
C LEU A 146 -5.66 -12.74 -13.64
N PRO A 147 -5.73 -14.04 -13.32
CA PRO A 147 -6.72 -14.55 -12.39
C PRO A 147 -6.45 -13.99 -10.98
N SER A 148 -7.52 -13.67 -10.25
CA SER A 148 -7.41 -13.29 -8.85
C SER A 148 -7.11 -14.51 -7.98
N SER A 149 -6.29 -14.34 -6.94
CA SER A 149 -6.05 -15.35 -5.91
C SER A 149 -7.10 -15.35 -4.78
N GLY A 150 -8.11 -14.50 -4.88
CA GLY A 150 -9.17 -14.33 -3.89
C GLY A 150 -9.49 -12.85 -3.63
N PHE A 151 -10.03 -12.57 -2.45
CA PHE A 151 -10.24 -11.18 -1.99
C PHE A 151 -8.89 -10.58 -1.58
N HIS A 152 -8.56 -9.41 -2.13
CA HIS A 152 -7.32 -8.73 -1.77
C HIS A 152 -7.56 -7.67 -0.68
N SER A 153 -7.51 -6.38 -1.05
CA SER A 153 -7.56 -5.29 -0.06
C SER A 153 -8.90 -4.58 0.01
N ASN A 154 -9.70 -4.62 -1.05
CA ASN A 154 -10.96 -3.86 -1.17
C ASN A 154 -12.23 -4.70 -0.93
N GLY A 155 -13.35 -4.02 -0.66
CA GLY A 155 -14.66 -4.64 -0.53
C GLY A 155 -14.96 -5.27 0.84
N TYR A 156 -14.10 -5.08 1.84
CA TYR A 156 -14.21 -5.76 3.14
C TYR A 156 -15.42 -5.34 3.98
N SER A 157 -16.00 -4.16 3.76
CA SER A 157 -17.27 -3.80 4.39
C SER A 157 -18.39 -4.75 3.99
N LEU A 158 -18.47 -5.08 2.69
CA LEU A 158 -19.46 -6.03 2.16
C LEU A 158 -19.14 -7.47 2.61
N ILE A 159 -17.89 -7.88 2.54
CA ILE A 159 -17.45 -9.22 2.97
C ILE A 159 -17.82 -9.46 4.44
N ARG A 160 -17.50 -8.52 5.33
CA ARG A 160 -17.83 -8.60 6.76
C ARG A 160 -19.35 -8.64 6.99
N LYS A 161 -20.12 -7.87 6.20
CA LYS A 161 -21.58 -7.92 6.26
C LYS A 161 -22.10 -9.33 5.91
N ILE A 162 -21.61 -9.91 4.81
CA ILE A 162 -21.99 -11.25 4.36
C ILE A 162 -21.65 -12.31 5.41
N ILE A 163 -20.42 -12.28 5.94
CA ILE A 163 -19.98 -13.22 6.99
C ILE A 163 -20.94 -13.16 8.18
N LYS A 164 -21.29 -11.95 8.63
CA LYS A 164 -22.19 -11.75 9.77
C LYS A 164 -23.62 -12.24 9.47
N GLU A 165 -24.18 -11.92 8.31
CA GLU A 165 -25.54 -12.28 7.93
C GLU A 165 -25.70 -13.78 7.67
N GLN A 166 -24.67 -14.44 7.16
CA GLN A 166 -24.68 -15.87 6.83
C GLN A 166 -24.15 -16.76 7.96
N ASN A 167 -23.75 -16.17 9.10
CA ASN A 167 -23.16 -16.89 10.24
C ASN A 167 -21.99 -17.81 9.81
N ILE A 168 -21.16 -17.32 8.88
CA ILE A 168 -19.95 -18.03 8.44
C ILE A 168 -18.89 -17.88 9.54
N SER A 169 -18.40 -19.01 10.04
CA SER A 169 -17.32 -19.08 11.02
C SER A 169 -15.95 -19.31 10.37
#